data_9e0580bf4a6f9aba3a6b32e344b652cd
#
_entry.id   9e0580bf4a6f9aba3a6b32e344b652cd
#
_cell.length_a   1.000
_cell.length_b   1.000
_cell.length_c   1.000
_cell.angle_alpha   90.00
_cell.angle_beta   90.00
_cell.angle_gamma   90.00
#
_symmetry.space_group_name_H-M   'P 1'
#
loop_
_entity.id
_entity.type
_entity.pdbx_description
1 polymer ?
#
loop_
_entity_poly.entity_id
_entity_poly.type
_entity_poly.pdbx_seq_one_letter_code
_entity_poly.pdbx_strand_id
1 'polypeptide(L)'
;STSRRQRQMCIRDSPAVKPELDKQGLQELLAIGPAHTSGLSLFKDLFEVLPGHFMIYSRDGLHDETYWELTSREHTESYRDTVAHTRFLVEDAIKRQMVSDVPVCTFLSGGIDSSIVTAIAANYMNTRGKTLNTFSFDFKDNDRYFKANAFQPERDLPYVNRMLEEYETAHSYLECDENSLFKALFAAVDAKDMPGMTDVDSSLLYFCSLVSRKNKVALTGECADEIFGGYPWFYRKELLERYGFPWSSDVAPRLALLRDDVGFELDLSGYQAFRYEESRSKAPLLYGEDGEDESRRIIGYLNIKWFMQTLLDRMDRTSMYSELEARVPFADHRIIEYVFNVPWHMKYQNGVEKTLLRDAFSDVLPPELLHRKKSPYPKTYHPGYEALLIKGMEEILDSPNAPVRTLIDVDKTREFLKAPAEYGSPWFGQLMAGPQLIAYFIQINYWMEKYQLSA
;
A
#
# COMPACT_ATOMS: atom_id res chain seq x y z
N SER A 1 7.12 18.07 19.50
CA SER A 1 6.89 16.63 19.38
C SER A 1 8.09 15.96 18.72
N THR A 2 8.60 14.92 19.36
CA THR A 2 9.63 14.09 18.72
C THR A 2 9.01 13.45 17.47
N SER A 3 9.64 13.64 16.32
CA SER A 3 9.18 13.04 15.08
C SER A 3 9.11 11.51 15.23
N ARG A 4 8.24 10.83 14.47
CA ARG A 4 8.12 9.38 14.49
C ARG A 4 9.47 8.70 14.17
N ARG A 5 10.23 9.29 13.24
CA ARG A 5 11.61 8.90 12.92
C ARG A 5 12.52 8.87 14.17
N GLN A 6 12.40 9.86 15.04
CA GLN A 6 13.19 9.93 16.27
C GLN A 6 12.80 8.86 17.27
N ARG A 7 11.51 8.49 17.35
CA ARG A 7 11.04 7.38 18.21
C ARG A 7 11.51 6.02 17.70
N GLN A 8 11.44 5.76 16.40
CA GLN A 8 11.99 4.53 15.80
C GLN A 8 13.50 4.42 16.05
N MET A 9 14.24 5.51 15.87
CA MET A 9 15.67 5.54 16.14
C MET A 9 15.97 5.20 17.61
N CYS A 10 15.19 5.70 18.57
CA CYS A 10 15.37 5.38 19.98
C CYS A 10 15.13 3.90 20.31
N ILE A 11 14.20 3.23 19.65
CA ILE A 11 13.96 1.79 19.83
C ILE A 11 15.09 0.99 19.21
N ARG A 12 15.46 1.29 17.96
CA ARG A 12 16.52 0.60 17.22
C ARG A 12 17.88 0.71 17.92
N ASP A 13 18.21 1.90 18.45
CA ASP A 13 19.49 2.16 19.08
C ASP A 13 19.50 1.77 20.57
N SER A 14 18.41 1.21 21.09
CA SER A 14 18.36 0.74 22.47
C SER A 14 19.20 -0.53 22.64
N PRO A 15 20.16 -0.55 23.59
CA PRO A 15 20.95 -1.77 23.87
C PRO A 15 20.12 -2.93 24.42
N ALA A 16 18.88 -2.67 24.82
CA ALA A 16 17.94 -3.69 25.27
C ALA A 16 17.24 -4.42 24.12
N VAL A 17 17.23 -3.85 22.92
CA VAL A 17 16.63 -4.47 21.73
C VAL A 17 17.75 -5.12 20.92
N LYS A 18 17.69 -6.44 20.81
CA LYS A 18 18.56 -7.19 19.89
C LYS A 18 17.75 -7.60 18.67
N PRO A 19 18.14 -7.16 17.48
CA PRO A 19 17.45 -7.56 16.25
C PRO A 19 17.85 -9.00 15.89
N GLU A 20 17.06 -9.95 16.31
CA GLU A 20 17.22 -11.38 15.99
C GLU A 20 16.06 -11.81 15.08
N LEU A 21 16.38 -12.63 14.05
CA LEU A 21 15.39 -13.32 13.24
C LEU A 21 15.20 -14.74 13.77
N ASP A 22 13.95 -15.15 13.82
CA ASP A 22 13.60 -16.55 14.02
C ASP A 22 12.85 -17.10 12.80
N LYS A 23 12.46 -18.36 12.86
CA LYS A 23 11.69 -18.99 11.79
C LYS A 23 10.43 -18.21 11.45
N GLN A 24 9.70 -17.67 12.43
CA GLN A 24 8.49 -16.92 12.23
C GLN A 24 8.77 -15.59 11.49
N GLY A 25 9.82 -14.87 11.87
CA GLY A 25 10.22 -13.64 11.18
C GLY A 25 10.61 -13.90 9.71
N LEU A 26 11.30 -15.01 9.42
CA LEU A 26 11.60 -15.42 8.05
C LEU A 26 10.34 -15.84 7.26
N GLN A 27 9.39 -16.49 7.91
CA GLN A 27 8.10 -16.83 7.29
C GLN A 27 7.27 -15.58 6.99
N GLU A 28 7.21 -14.60 7.90
CA GLU A 28 6.58 -13.30 7.62
C GLU A 28 7.24 -12.62 6.42
N LEU A 29 8.56 -12.53 6.40
CA LEU A 29 9.32 -11.91 5.33
C LEU A 29 9.10 -12.58 3.96
N LEU A 30 9.13 -13.91 3.89
CA LEU A 30 9.16 -14.65 2.63
C LEU A 30 7.79 -15.19 2.19
N ALA A 31 6.91 -15.58 3.10
CA ALA A 31 5.57 -16.07 2.75
C ALA A 31 4.55 -14.94 2.62
N ILE A 32 4.54 -13.99 3.55
CA ILE A 32 3.62 -12.86 3.54
C ILE A 32 4.14 -11.73 2.66
N GLY A 33 5.45 -11.49 2.66
CA GLY A 33 6.13 -10.51 1.81
C GLY A 33 6.04 -9.08 2.36
N PRO A 34 5.68 -8.08 1.53
CA PRO A 34 5.60 -6.67 1.95
C PRO A 34 4.55 -6.36 3.01
N ALA A 35 3.53 -7.22 3.16
CA ALA A 35 2.60 -7.18 4.28
C ALA A 35 3.22 -7.85 5.52
N HIS A 36 2.56 -7.72 6.64
CA HIS A 36 2.89 -8.44 7.88
C HIS A 36 1.63 -8.77 8.67
N THR A 37 1.72 -9.79 9.51
CA THR A 37 0.63 -10.14 10.41
C THR A 37 0.51 -9.09 11.51
N SER A 38 -0.67 -8.46 11.64
CA SER A 38 -0.93 -7.48 12.72
C SER A 38 -0.59 -8.06 14.09
N GLY A 39 0.14 -7.31 14.89
CA GLY A 39 0.61 -7.71 16.20
C GLY A 39 1.95 -8.41 16.21
N LEU A 40 2.47 -8.88 15.07
CA LEU A 40 3.79 -9.50 14.95
C LEU A 40 4.82 -8.51 14.39
N SER A 41 6.08 -8.82 14.63
CA SER A 41 7.24 -8.18 14.04
C SER A 41 8.06 -9.21 13.28
N LEU A 42 8.94 -8.74 12.38
CA LEU A 42 9.97 -9.61 11.80
C LEU A 42 11.04 -10.00 12.82
N PHE A 43 11.21 -9.18 13.86
CA PHE A 43 12.18 -9.43 14.91
C PHE A 43 11.57 -10.25 16.03
N LYS A 44 12.30 -11.24 16.48
CA LYS A 44 11.95 -12.11 17.61
C LYS A 44 11.66 -11.29 18.87
N ASP A 45 10.65 -11.68 19.62
CA ASP A 45 10.22 -11.06 20.88
C ASP A 45 9.80 -9.58 20.79
N LEU A 46 9.61 -9.06 19.58
CA LEU A 46 8.97 -7.76 19.34
C LEU A 46 7.54 -7.93 18.84
N PHE A 47 6.64 -7.14 19.38
CA PHE A 47 5.21 -7.18 19.05
C PHE A 47 4.68 -5.78 18.78
N GLU A 48 3.65 -5.71 17.95
CA GLU A 48 2.92 -4.46 17.68
C GLU A 48 1.63 -4.41 18.52
N VAL A 49 1.23 -3.20 18.91
CA VAL A 49 -0.12 -2.98 19.42
C VAL A 49 -1.10 -3.17 18.27
N LEU A 50 -2.11 -4.01 18.46
CA LEU A 50 -3.10 -4.30 17.42
C LEU A 50 -3.86 -3.04 16.99
N PRO A 51 -4.25 -2.91 15.71
CA PRO A 51 -5.17 -1.87 15.28
C PRO A 51 -6.47 -1.89 16.08
N GLY A 52 -6.95 -0.70 16.51
CA GLY A 52 -8.14 -0.60 17.34
C GLY A 52 -7.94 -0.95 18.82
N HIS A 53 -6.69 -1.18 19.25
CA HIS A 53 -6.32 -1.45 20.64
C HIS A 53 -5.49 -0.33 21.25
N PHE A 54 -5.52 -0.25 22.56
CA PHE A 54 -4.55 0.50 23.35
C PHE A 54 -3.99 -0.35 24.48
N MET A 55 -2.76 -0.08 24.88
CA MET A 55 -2.07 -0.78 25.95
C MET A 55 -1.70 0.17 27.07
N ILE A 56 -1.93 -0.27 28.32
CA ILE A 56 -1.51 0.44 29.52
C ILE A 56 -0.46 -0.44 30.24
N TYR A 57 0.73 0.12 30.43
CA TYR A 57 1.76 -0.49 31.24
C TYR A 57 1.84 0.22 32.59
N SER A 58 1.67 -0.56 33.67
CA SER A 58 1.70 -0.06 35.05
C SER A 58 2.48 -1.00 35.97
N ARG A 59 2.48 -0.73 37.27
CA ARG A 59 3.06 -1.63 38.26
C ARG A 59 2.30 -2.95 38.39
N ASP A 60 1.03 -2.96 37.98
CA ASP A 60 0.17 -4.17 38.01
C ASP A 60 0.32 -5.03 36.76
N GLY A 61 1.18 -4.61 35.82
CA GLY A 61 1.45 -5.32 34.58
C GLY A 61 1.00 -4.58 33.32
N LEU A 62 0.93 -5.34 32.23
CA LEU A 62 0.47 -4.90 30.92
C LEU A 62 -1.02 -5.20 30.77
N HIS A 63 -1.79 -4.21 30.39
CA HIS A 63 -3.22 -4.32 30.11
C HIS A 63 -3.51 -3.87 28.69
N ASP A 64 -4.16 -4.72 27.90
CA ASP A 64 -4.54 -4.48 26.50
C ASP A 64 -6.07 -4.43 26.38
N GLU A 65 -6.60 -3.39 25.73
CA GLU A 65 -8.03 -3.21 25.52
C GLU A 65 -8.35 -2.83 24.07
N THR A 66 -9.41 -3.43 23.54
CA THR A 66 -10.00 -3.07 22.24
C THR A 66 -10.96 -1.90 22.41
N TYR A 67 -10.70 -0.78 21.73
CA TYR A 67 -11.61 0.37 21.71
C TYR A 67 -12.40 0.49 20.41
N TRP A 68 -11.96 -0.21 19.35
CA TRP A 68 -12.63 -0.23 18.06
C TRP A 68 -12.44 -1.58 17.37
N GLU A 69 -13.52 -2.10 16.81
CA GLU A 69 -13.54 -3.33 16.03
C GLU A 69 -14.53 -3.18 14.87
N LEU A 70 -14.16 -3.71 13.68
CA LEU A 70 -15.04 -3.73 12.53
C LEU A 70 -16.15 -4.76 12.73
N THR A 71 -17.41 -4.33 12.60
CA THR A 71 -18.58 -5.16 12.80
C THR A 71 -19.48 -5.20 11.59
N SER A 72 -20.14 -6.34 11.35
CA SER A 72 -21.17 -6.47 10.33
C SER A 72 -22.53 -6.03 10.87
N ARG A 73 -23.24 -5.26 10.05
CA ARG A 73 -24.60 -4.77 10.33
C ARG A 73 -25.42 -4.79 9.06
N GLU A 74 -26.70 -5.02 9.19
CA GLU A 74 -27.65 -4.92 8.08
C GLU A 74 -27.69 -3.47 7.57
N HIS A 75 -27.64 -3.31 6.25
CA HIS A 75 -27.78 -2.00 5.60
C HIS A 75 -29.24 -1.78 5.18
N THR A 76 -29.85 -0.73 5.71
CA THR A 76 -31.30 -0.48 5.53
C THR A 76 -31.61 0.78 4.73
N GLU A 77 -30.59 1.57 4.35
CA GLU A 77 -30.78 2.82 3.60
C GLU A 77 -31.08 2.53 2.12
N SER A 78 -31.89 3.40 1.51
CA SER A 78 -32.09 3.39 0.06
C SER A 78 -30.79 3.76 -0.66
N TYR A 79 -30.63 3.39 -1.94
CA TYR A 79 -29.44 3.78 -2.71
C TYR A 79 -29.20 5.29 -2.70
N ARG A 80 -30.27 6.09 -2.85
CA ARG A 80 -30.19 7.56 -2.81
C ARG A 80 -29.65 8.07 -1.47
N ASP A 81 -30.12 7.51 -0.36
CA ASP A 81 -29.68 7.92 0.97
C ASP A 81 -28.25 7.44 1.22
N THR A 82 -27.88 6.25 0.73
CA THR A 82 -26.53 5.70 0.79
C THR A 82 -25.53 6.59 0.03
N VAL A 83 -25.90 7.08 -1.14
CA VAL A 83 -25.09 8.05 -1.93
C VAL A 83 -24.88 9.34 -1.14
N ALA A 84 -25.96 9.91 -0.57
CA ALA A 84 -25.90 11.15 0.21
C ALA A 84 -25.07 10.99 1.49
N HIS A 85 -25.22 9.87 2.19
CA HIS A 85 -24.48 9.57 3.42
C HIS A 85 -22.98 9.32 3.11
N THR A 86 -22.67 8.58 2.06
CA THR A 86 -21.29 8.40 1.58
C THR A 86 -20.63 9.75 1.28
N ARG A 87 -21.31 10.62 0.55
CA ARG A 87 -20.84 11.98 0.27
C ARG A 87 -20.53 12.74 1.55
N PHE A 88 -21.47 12.77 2.48
CA PHE A 88 -21.31 13.46 3.76
C PHE A 88 -20.08 12.97 4.52
N LEU A 89 -19.90 11.65 4.66
CA LEU A 89 -18.78 11.08 5.40
C LEU A 89 -17.43 11.41 4.76
N VAL A 90 -17.32 11.29 3.43
CA VAL A 90 -16.07 11.58 2.71
C VAL A 90 -15.74 13.07 2.75
N GLU A 91 -16.72 13.97 2.52
CA GLU A 91 -16.49 15.40 2.62
C GLU A 91 -16.08 15.83 4.04
N ASP A 92 -16.75 15.30 5.08
CA ASP A 92 -16.45 15.60 6.47
C ASP A 92 -15.03 15.13 6.83
N ALA A 93 -14.66 13.91 6.45
CA ALA A 93 -13.32 13.37 6.68
C ALA A 93 -12.23 14.24 6.02
N ILE A 94 -12.41 14.64 4.76
CA ILE A 94 -11.47 15.52 4.06
C ILE A 94 -11.37 16.89 4.77
N LYS A 95 -12.51 17.52 5.08
CA LYS A 95 -12.54 18.85 5.72
C LYS A 95 -11.90 18.82 7.12
N ARG A 96 -12.13 17.78 7.90
CA ARG A 96 -11.47 17.61 9.22
C ARG A 96 -9.96 17.47 9.09
N GLN A 97 -9.49 16.77 8.08
CA GLN A 97 -8.07 16.55 7.84
C GLN A 97 -7.36 17.75 7.16
N MET A 98 -8.12 18.76 6.71
CA MET A 98 -7.56 20.05 6.26
C MET A 98 -7.15 20.97 7.42
N VAL A 99 -7.50 20.67 8.66
CA VAL A 99 -7.10 21.47 9.83
C VAL A 99 -5.60 21.29 10.08
N SER A 100 -4.84 22.39 9.97
CA SER A 100 -3.38 22.35 10.10
C SER A 100 -2.84 23.75 10.40
N ASP A 101 -1.78 23.82 11.18
CA ASP A 101 -1.02 25.05 11.47
C ASP A 101 0.02 25.37 10.38
N VAL A 102 0.23 24.43 9.45
CA VAL A 102 1.20 24.56 8.36
C VAL A 102 0.50 24.36 7.00
N PRO A 103 1.12 24.80 5.87
CA PRO A 103 0.51 24.63 4.57
C PRO A 103 0.21 23.17 4.22
N VAL A 104 -1.04 22.93 3.82
CA VAL A 104 -1.54 21.63 3.37
C VAL A 104 -1.49 21.56 1.85
N CYS A 105 -1.21 20.38 1.30
CA CYS A 105 -1.31 20.09 -0.14
C CYS A 105 -2.10 18.80 -0.37
N THR A 106 -2.34 18.46 -1.63
CA THR A 106 -2.90 17.17 -2.04
C THR A 106 -2.02 16.48 -3.08
N PHE A 107 -2.04 15.15 -3.09
CA PHE A 107 -1.49 14.35 -4.18
C PHE A 107 -2.58 14.15 -5.23
N LEU A 108 -2.29 14.52 -6.48
CA LEU A 108 -3.23 14.47 -7.59
C LEU A 108 -2.69 13.53 -8.68
N SER A 109 -3.25 12.34 -8.79
CA SER A 109 -2.90 11.35 -9.83
C SER A 109 -3.88 11.33 -11.01
N GLY A 110 -4.94 12.16 -10.97
CA GLY A 110 -6.02 12.08 -11.94
C GLY A 110 -6.90 10.83 -11.81
N GLY A 111 -6.68 9.98 -10.81
CA GLY A 111 -7.61 8.94 -10.40
C GLY A 111 -8.80 9.54 -9.65
N ILE A 112 -9.95 8.85 -9.62
CA ILE A 112 -11.17 9.37 -9.01
C ILE A 112 -10.96 9.78 -7.54
N ASP A 113 -10.24 8.98 -6.78
CA ASP A 113 -10.05 9.14 -5.33
C ASP A 113 -9.25 10.41 -5.01
N SER A 114 -8.08 10.56 -5.64
CA SER A 114 -7.23 11.74 -5.49
C SER A 114 -7.89 13.01 -6.04
N SER A 115 -8.72 12.88 -7.06
CA SER A 115 -9.47 13.98 -7.65
C SER A 115 -10.59 14.47 -6.73
N ILE A 116 -11.32 13.59 -6.05
CA ILE A 116 -12.31 13.94 -5.02
C ILE A 116 -11.63 14.71 -3.88
N VAL A 117 -10.53 14.16 -3.35
CA VAL A 117 -9.79 14.82 -2.27
C VAL A 117 -9.33 16.22 -2.69
N THR A 118 -8.77 16.34 -3.90
CA THR A 118 -8.25 17.60 -4.42
C THR A 118 -9.38 18.61 -4.67
N ALA A 119 -10.50 18.20 -5.26
CA ALA A 119 -11.64 19.09 -5.55
C ALA A 119 -12.22 19.69 -4.26
N ILE A 120 -12.46 18.85 -3.24
CA ILE A 120 -13.01 19.29 -1.95
C ILE A 120 -11.99 20.19 -1.24
N ALA A 121 -10.72 19.82 -1.23
CA ALA A 121 -9.66 20.60 -0.60
C ALA A 121 -9.44 21.96 -1.30
N ALA A 122 -9.48 22.01 -2.64
CA ALA A 122 -9.37 23.24 -3.42
C ALA A 122 -10.54 24.19 -3.11
N ASN A 123 -11.77 23.70 -3.13
CA ASN A 123 -12.95 24.49 -2.78
C ASN A 123 -12.87 24.99 -1.32
N TYR A 124 -12.43 24.14 -0.38
CA TYR A 124 -12.24 24.54 1.03
C TYR A 124 -11.21 25.67 1.18
N MET A 125 -10.12 25.65 0.43
CA MET A 125 -9.08 26.69 0.45
C MET A 125 -9.55 27.97 -0.26
N ASN A 126 -10.15 27.84 -1.47
CA ASN A 126 -10.60 28.97 -2.27
C ASN A 126 -11.67 29.81 -1.55
N THR A 127 -12.60 29.19 -0.80
CA THR A 127 -13.57 29.91 0.05
C THR A 127 -12.91 30.71 1.17
N ARG A 128 -11.64 30.49 1.44
CA ARG A 128 -10.83 31.19 2.44
C ARG A 128 -9.79 32.14 1.83
N GLY A 129 -9.89 32.38 0.52
CA GLY A 129 -8.95 33.24 -0.23
C GLY A 129 -7.54 32.67 -0.32
N LYS A 130 -7.39 31.33 -0.22
CA LYS A 130 -6.11 30.61 -0.32
C LYS A 130 -6.11 29.67 -1.49
N THR A 131 -4.98 29.53 -2.16
CA THR A 131 -4.77 28.56 -3.25
C THR A 131 -4.17 27.27 -2.70
N LEU A 132 -4.73 26.12 -3.09
CA LEU A 132 -4.21 24.80 -2.71
C LEU A 132 -2.98 24.44 -3.53
N ASN A 133 -1.91 23.98 -2.88
CA ASN A 133 -0.81 23.32 -3.57
C ASN A 133 -1.20 21.89 -3.92
N THR A 134 -0.93 21.47 -5.16
CA THR A 134 -1.15 20.09 -5.60
C THR A 134 0.12 19.53 -6.23
N PHE A 135 0.33 18.24 -6.09
CA PHE A 135 1.49 17.55 -6.63
C PHE A 135 1.09 16.28 -7.36
N SER A 136 1.65 16.09 -8.55
CA SER A 136 1.61 14.81 -9.27
C SER A 136 3.02 14.29 -9.52
N PHE A 137 3.10 12.99 -9.76
CA PHE A 137 4.35 12.27 -9.87
C PHE A 137 4.32 11.32 -11.06
N ASP A 138 5.42 11.26 -11.80
CA ASP A 138 5.66 10.25 -12.84
C ASP A 138 7.16 9.90 -12.86
N PHE A 139 7.51 8.93 -13.67
CA PHE A 139 8.92 8.58 -13.91
C PHE A 139 9.43 9.25 -15.18
N LYS A 140 10.68 9.66 -15.14
CA LYS A 140 11.36 10.27 -16.27
C LYS A 140 11.30 9.38 -17.50
N ASP A 141 11.07 9.99 -18.65
CA ASP A 141 10.94 9.32 -19.96
C ASP A 141 9.79 8.27 -20.04
N ASN A 142 8.85 8.27 -19.10
CA ASN A 142 7.67 7.41 -19.19
C ASN A 142 6.80 7.72 -20.41
N ASP A 143 6.83 8.94 -20.94
CA ASP A 143 6.19 9.29 -22.20
C ASP A 143 6.71 8.48 -23.40
N ARG A 144 7.99 8.12 -23.37
CA ARG A 144 8.67 7.33 -24.39
C ARG A 144 8.53 5.81 -24.17
N TYR A 145 8.59 5.37 -22.92
CA TYR A 145 8.66 3.94 -22.58
C TYR A 145 7.34 3.33 -22.14
N PHE A 146 6.33 4.14 -21.86
CA PHE A 146 5.01 3.66 -21.43
C PHE A 146 4.43 2.65 -22.42
N LYS A 147 3.98 1.52 -21.88
CA LYS A 147 3.26 0.50 -22.63
C LYS A 147 1.89 0.30 -21.97
N ALA A 148 0.84 0.65 -22.71
CA ALA A 148 -0.52 0.40 -22.26
C ALA A 148 -0.74 -1.10 -22.00
N ASN A 149 -1.43 -1.42 -20.93
CA ASN A 149 -1.80 -2.79 -20.58
C ASN A 149 -3.22 -2.84 -19.99
N ALA A 150 -3.71 -4.02 -19.68
CA ALA A 150 -5.07 -4.20 -19.16
C ALA A 150 -5.35 -3.46 -17.84
N PHE A 151 -4.32 -3.21 -17.02
CA PHE A 151 -4.42 -2.53 -15.73
C PHE A 151 -4.15 -1.03 -15.82
N GLN A 152 -3.32 -0.60 -16.78
CA GLN A 152 -2.99 0.80 -17.03
C GLN A 152 -3.12 1.08 -18.53
N PRO A 153 -4.35 1.35 -19.03
CA PRO A 153 -4.59 1.61 -20.43
C PRO A 153 -4.08 2.97 -20.92
N GLU A 154 -3.93 3.92 -20.00
CA GLU A 154 -3.58 5.31 -20.30
C GLU A 154 -2.69 5.91 -19.21
N ARG A 155 -1.96 6.98 -19.57
CA ARG A 155 -1.15 7.76 -18.61
C ARG A 155 -2.05 8.65 -17.76
N ASP A 156 -1.54 9.07 -16.60
CA ASP A 156 -2.27 9.90 -15.63
C ASP A 156 -2.36 11.37 -16.04
N LEU A 157 -1.35 11.88 -16.74
CA LEU A 157 -1.18 13.32 -17.04
C LEU A 157 -2.40 14.00 -17.70
N PRO A 158 -3.11 13.41 -18.69
CA PRO A 158 -4.30 14.02 -19.27
C PRO A 158 -5.40 14.31 -18.24
N TYR A 159 -5.57 13.39 -17.28
CA TYR A 159 -6.58 13.51 -16.23
C TYR A 159 -6.17 14.50 -15.14
N VAL A 160 -4.87 14.59 -14.85
CA VAL A 160 -4.33 15.65 -13.99
C VAL A 160 -4.62 17.01 -14.60
N ASN A 161 -4.31 17.21 -15.90
CA ASN A 161 -4.56 18.45 -16.60
C ASN A 161 -6.05 18.82 -16.60
N ARG A 162 -6.94 17.86 -16.79
CA ARG A 162 -8.39 18.09 -16.74
C ARG A 162 -8.86 18.60 -15.37
N MET A 163 -8.26 18.10 -14.28
CA MET A 163 -8.52 18.62 -12.94
C MET A 163 -7.99 20.04 -12.73
N LEU A 164 -6.83 20.37 -13.32
CA LEU A 164 -6.23 21.70 -13.22
C LEU A 164 -6.99 22.76 -14.03
N GLU A 165 -7.73 22.36 -15.07
CA GLU A 165 -8.66 23.23 -15.81
C GLU A 165 -9.91 23.54 -14.98
N GLU A 166 -10.38 22.60 -14.17
CA GLU A 166 -11.61 22.73 -13.39
C GLU A 166 -11.39 23.42 -12.04
N TYR A 167 -10.26 23.17 -11.39
CA TYR A 167 -9.96 23.64 -10.05
C TYR A 167 -8.71 24.50 -10.01
N GLU A 168 -8.83 25.74 -9.54
CA GLU A 168 -7.68 26.61 -9.34
C GLU A 168 -6.77 26.10 -8.24
N THR A 169 -5.57 25.65 -8.60
CA THR A 169 -4.54 25.11 -7.70
C THR A 169 -3.14 25.54 -8.15
N ALA A 170 -2.20 25.58 -7.22
CA ALA A 170 -0.77 25.77 -7.52
C ALA A 170 -0.11 24.41 -7.72
N HIS A 171 -0.13 23.90 -8.95
CA HIS A 171 0.34 22.55 -9.27
C HIS A 171 1.86 22.47 -9.47
N SER A 172 2.44 21.34 -9.05
CA SER A 172 3.82 20.95 -9.32
C SER A 172 3.87 19.50 -9.81
N TYR A 173 4.42 19.33 -11.02
CA TYR A 173 4.68 18.02 -11.60
C TYR A 173 6.09 17.58 -11.25
N LEU A 174 6.25 16.41 -10.63
CA LEU A 174 7.53 15.88 -10.12
C LEU A 174 7.88 14.58 -10.84
N GLU A 175 9.16 14.35 -11.09
CA GLU A 175 9.64 13.17 -11.79
C GLU A 175 10.78 12.49 -11.02
N CYS A 176 10.88 11.17 -11.19
CA CYS A 176 11.95 10.34 -10.65
C CYS A 176 12.71 9.65 -11.80
N ASP A 177 14.03 9.75 -11.82
CA ASP A 177 14.88 8.95 -12.69
C ASP A 177 15.21 7.58 -12.07
N GLU A 178 15.70 6.66 -12.91
CA GLU A 178 16.01 5.28 -12.53
C GLU A 178 17.12 5.18 -11.45
N ASN A 179 18.10 6.09 -11.47
CA ASN A 179 19.18 6.10 -10.47
C ASN A 179 18.70 6.59 -9.10
N SER A 180 17.86 7.62 -9.11
CA SER A 180 17.22 8.14 -7.88
C SER A 180 16.29 7.08 -7.28
N LEU A 181 15.53 6.37 -8.11
CA LEU A 181 14.66 5.28 -7.70
C LEU A 181 15.46 4.12 -7.07
N PHE A 182 16.55 3.69 -7.72
CA PHE A 182 17.40 2.61 -7.21
C PHE A 182 18.03 2.98 -5.85
N LYS A 183 18.54 4.21 -5.71
CA LYS A 183 19.08 4.68 -4.42
C LYS A 183 18.02 4.75 -3.32
N ALA A 184 16.81 5.12 -3.68
CA ALA A 184 15.70 5.20 -2.73
C ALA A 184 15.24 3.82 -2.21
N LEU A 185 15.61 2.69 -2.85
CA LEU A 185 15.33 1.33 -2.35
C LEU A 185 15.85 1.12 -0.92
N PHE A 186 17.05 1.59 -0.65
CA PHE A 186 17.70 1.46 0.66
C PHE A 186 17.08 2.39 1.69
N ALA A 187 16.80 3.63 1.30
CA ALA A 187 16.11 4.59 2.18
C ALA A 187 14.67 4.13 2.54
N ALA A 188 14.00 3.39 1.65
CA ALA A 188 12.68 2.82 1.95
C ALA A 188 12.76 1.73 3.04
N VAL A 189 13.80 0.90 3.03
CA VAL A 189 14.08 -0.03 4.14
C VAL A 189 14.35 0.73 5.43
N ASP A 190 15.14 1.81 5.37
CA ASP A 190 15.42 2.65 6.53
C ASP A 190 14.17 3.31 7.12
N ALA A 191 13.24 3.68 6.27
CA ALA A 191 11.97 4.28 6.68
C ALA A 191 11.05 3.31 7.41
N LYS A 192 11.08 2.03 7.02
CA LYS A 192 10.18 0.99 7.51
C LYS A 192 10.82 0.07 8.56
N ASP A 193 12.15 0.07 8.68
CA ASP A 193 12.97 -0.91 9.40
C ASP A 193 12.79 -2.36 8.90
N MET A 194 12.29 -2.51 7.66
CA MET A 194 12.06 -3.80 7.01
C MET A 194 11.97 -3.66 5.47
N PRO A 195 12.21 -4.74 4.71
CA PRO A 195 11.88 -4.77 3.29
C PRO A 195 10.39 -4.53 3.02
N GLY A 196 10.05 -3.90 1.90
CA GLY A 196 8.67 -3.54 1.60
C GLY A 196 8.29 -3.71 0.13
N MET A 197 7.40 -2.83 -0.37
CA MET A 197 6.94 -2.86 -1.77
C MET A 197 7.96 -2.25 -2.75
N THR A 198 9.23 -2.41 -2.49
CA THR A 198 10.38 -2.08 -3.35
C THR A 198 10.30 -0.69 -4.01
N ASP A 199 10.25 -0.65 -5.36
CA ASP A 199 10.17 0.60 -6.14
C ASP A 199 8.87 1.39 -5.89
N VAL A 200 7.80 0.74 -5.46
CA VAL A 200 6.54 1.39 -5.07
C VAL A 200 6.73 2.22 -3.80
N ASP A 201 7.40 1.67 -2.79
CA ASP A 201 7.76 2.39 -1.56
C ASP A 201 8.82 3.46 -1.83
N SER A 202 9.84 3.11 -2.61
CA SER A 202 10.99 3.96 -2.91
C SER A 202 10.61 5.20 -3.70
N SER A 203 9.75 5.05 -4.71
CA SER A 203 9.24 6.18 -5.49
C SER A 203 8.37 7.10 -4.65
N LEU A 204 7.53 6.54 -3.77
CA LEU A 204 6.73 7.33 -2.84
C LEU A 204 7.58 8.11 -1.85
N LEU A 205 8.62 7.47 -1.28
CA LEU A 205 9.58 8.14 -0.39
C LEU A 205 10.28 9.28 -1.12
N TYR A 206 10.78 9.05 -2.33
CA TYR A 206 11.42 10.08 -3.15
C TYR A 206 10.46 11.24 -3.43
N PHE A 207 9.22 10.94 -3.85
CA PHE A 207 8.18 11.94 -4.08
C PHE A 207 7.89 12.76 -2.80
N CYS A 208 7.67 12.10 -1.66
CA CYS A 208 7.45 12.77 -0.39
C CYS A 208 8.63 13.68 0.00
N SER A 209 9.87 13.27 -0.29
CA SER A 209 11.07 14.09 -0.01
C SER A 209 11.12 15.39 -0.83
N LEU A 210 10.57 15.38 -2.04
CA LEU A 210 10.44 16.57 -2.88
C LEU A 210 9.30 17.48 -2.41
N VAL A 211 8.14 16.89 -2.08
CA VAL A 211 6.97 17.62 -1.58
C VAL A 211 7.27 18.30 -0.25
N SER A 212 7.98 17.63 0.65
CA SER A 212 8.28 18.13 2.00
C SER A 212 9.12 19.44 2.00
N ARG A 213 9.77 19.76 0.88
CA ARG A 213 10.48 21.04 0.70
C ARG A 213 9.54 22.24 0.61
N LYS A 214 8.28 22.02 0.23
CA LYS A 214 7.27 23.10 0.05
C LYS A 214 6.12 22.97 1.05
N ASN A 215 5.70 21.77 1.41
CA ASN A 215 4.57 21.49 2.27
C ASN A 215 4.94 20.49 3.36
N LYS A 216 4.27 20.54 4.51
CA LYS A 216 4.51 19.62 5.63
C LYS A 216 3.34 18.67 5.90
N VAL A 217 2.18 18.92 5.28
CA VAL A 217 0.98 18.08 5.36
C VAL A 217 0.46 17.83 3.96
N ALA A 218 0.16 16.58 3.63
CA ALA A 218 -0.44 16.19 2.35
C ALA A 218 -1.66 15.29 2.59
N LEU A 219 -2.78 15.56 1.88
CA LEU A 219 -3.91 14.64 1.81
C LEU A 219 -3.78 13.76 0.56
N THR A 220 -4.11 12.47 0.72
CA THR A 220 -4.03 11.47 -0.36
C THR A 220 -5.37 10.78 -0.59
N GLY A 221 -5.56 10.20 -1.77
CA GLY A 221 -6.74 9.40 -2.12
C GLY A 221 -6.58 7.90 -1.81
N GLU A 222 -5.57 7.50 -1.04
CA GLU A 222 -5.39 6.08 -0.70
C GLU A 222 -6.54 5.53 0.14
N CYS A 223 -6.69 4.23 0.17
CA CYS A 223 -7.72 3.43 0.85
C CYS A 223 -9.11 3.43 0.19
N ALA A 224 -9.39 4.27 -0.79
CA ALA A 224 -10.69 4.25 -1.47
C ALA A 224 -10.93 2.95 -2.25
N ASP A 225 -9.92 2.42 -2.92
CA ASP A 225 -10.03 1.15 -3.64
C ASP A 225 -10.30 -0.03 -2.70
N GLU A 226 -9.69 -0.02 -1.53
CA GLU A 226 -9.78 -1.05 -0.51
C GLU A 226 -11.19 -1.17 0.06
N ILE A 227 -11.86 -0.05 0.30
CA ILE A 227 -13.17 -0.01 0.95
C ILE A 227 -14.35 0.03 -0.02
N PHE A 228 -14.19 0.68 -1.20
CA PHE A 228 -15.24 0.74 -2.23
C PHE A 228 -15.16 -0.38 -3.28
N GLY A 229 -14.21 -1.30 -3.16
CA GLY A 229 -14.10 -2.45 -4.06
C GLY A 229 -13.52 -2.13 -5.44
N GLY A 230 -12.46 -1.32 -5.50
CA GLY A 230 -11.81 -0.91 -6.75
C GLY A 230 -10.93 -1.99 -7.40
N TYR A 231 -10.64 -3.09 -6.72
CA TYR A 231 -9.72 -4.12 -7.22
C TYR A 231 -10.43 -5.27 -7.91
N PRO A 232 -9.78 -5.95 -8.88
CA PRO A 232 -10.37 -7.06 -9.64
C PRO A 232 -10.86 -8.22 -8.79
N TRP A 233 -10.27 -8.47 -7.63
CA TRP A 233 -10.68 -9.56 -6.73
C TRP A 233 -12.03 -9.35 -6.06
N PHE A 234 -12.63 -8.18 -6.17
CA PHE A 234 -13.99 -7.94 -5.72
C PHE A 234 -15.06 -8.28 -6.77
N TYR A 235 -14.72 -8.29 -8.08
CA TYR A 235 -15.70 -8.43 -9.16
C TYR A 235 -15.37 -9.49 -10.22
N ARG A 236 -14.12 -9.98 -10.30
CA ARG A 236 -13.78 -11.10 -11.18
C ARG A 236 -14.01 -12.41 -10.45
N LYS A 237 -14.91 -13.23 -10.99
CA LYS A 237 -15.35 -14.47 -10.36
C LYS A 237 -14.19 -15.42 -10.05
N GLU A 238 -13.26 -15.58 -10.99
CA GLU A 238 -12.08 -16.42 -10.84
C GLU A 238 -11.14 -16.00 -9.71
N LEU A 239 -11.15 -14.72 -9.32
CA LEU A 239 -10.37 -14.20 -8.20
C LEU A 239 -11.16 -14.21 -6.90
N LEU A 240 -12.50 -14.04 -6.97
CA LEU A 240 -13.38 -14.08 -5.83
C LEU A 240 -13.49 -15.49 -5.24
N GLU A 241 -13.48 -16.52 -6.09
CA GLU A 241 -13.56 -17.93 -5.68
C GLU A 241 -12.20 -18.54 -5.33
N ARG A 242 -11.11 -17.79 -5.52
CA ARG A 242 -9.75 -18.29 -5.29
C ARG A 242 -9.46 -18.40 -3.79
N TYR A 243 -8.91 -19.54 -3.38
CA TYR A 243 -8.42 -19.75 -2.02
C TYR A 243 -7.12 -18.97 -1.78
N GLY A 244 -7.01 -18.30 -0.64
CA GLY A 244 -5.83 -17.54 -0.22
C GLY A 244 -6.01 -16.02 -0.35
N PHE A 245 -4.96 -15.28 0.00
CA PHE A 245 -4.96 -13.82 -0.11
C PHE A 245 -5.01 -13.38 -1.58
N PRO A 246 -6.03 -12.62 -2.02
CA PRO A 246 -6.17 -12.26 -3.43
C PRO A 246 -4.98 -11.49 -4.04
N TRP A 247 -4.26 -10.74 -3.22
CA TRP A 247 -3.09 -9.93 -3.62
C TRP A 247 -1.75 -10.65 -3.46
N SER A 248 -1.71 -11.84 -2.85
CA SER A 248 -0.49 -12.64 -2.65
C SER A 248 -0.81 -14.13 -2.76
N SER A 249 -1.25 -14.53 -3.93
CA SER A 249 -1.83 -15.85 -4.18
C SER A 249 -0.81 -16.95 -4.47
N ASP A 250 0.47 -16.60 -4.67
CA ASP A 250 1.50 -17.55 -5.05
C ASP A 250 2.85 -17.21 -4.40
N VAL A 251 3.38 -18.15 -3.62
CA VAL A 251 4.71 -18.06 -3.02
C VAL A 251 5.78 -18.74 -3.87
N ALA A 252 5.39 -19.51 -4.90
CA ALA A 252 6.29 -20.30 -5.72
C ALA A 252 7.47 -19.51 -6.31
N PRO A 253 7.29 -18.28 -6.76
CA PRO A 253 8.38 -17.48 -7.27
C PRO A 253 9.48 -17.15 -6.28
N ARG A 254 9.08 -16.81 -5.05
CA ARG A 254 10.02 -16.56 -3.97
C ARG A 254 10.72 -17.87 -3.58
N LEU A 255 9.93 -18.93 -3.47
CA LEU A 255 10.42 -20.29 -3.16
C LEU A 255 11.42 -20.80 -4.21
N ALA A 256 11.19 -20.50 -5.48
CA ALA A 256 12.08 -20.93 -6.57
C ALA A 256 13.50 -20.33 -6.49
N LEU A 257 13.68 -19.21 -5.81
CA LEU A 257 14.98 -18.57 -5.62
C LEU A 257 15.66 -18.97 -4.31
N LEU A 258 14.95 -19.63 -3.39
CA LEU A 258 15.52 -20.07 -2.13
C LEU A 258 16.38 -21.33 -2.31
N ARG A 259 17.26 -21.52 -1.35
CA ARG A 259 17.95 -22.81 -1.16
C ARG A 259 16.92 -23.87 -0.78
N ASP A 260 17.10 -25.09 -1.22
CA ASP A 260 16.13 -26.17 -1.01
C ASP A 260 15.91 -26.50 0.46
N ASP A 261 16.99 -26.47 1.28
CA ASP A 261 16.92 -26.68 2.74
C ASP A 261 16.11 -25.57 3.43
N VAL A 262 16.32 -24.31 3.07
CA VAL A 262 15.58 -23.16 3.61
C VAL A 262 14.11 -23.21 3.19
N GLY A 263 13.85 -23.51 1.92
CA GLY A 263 12.47 -23.61 1.39
C GLY A 263 11.67 -24.72 2.10
N PHE A 264 12.32 -25.87 2.36
CA PHE A 264 11.70 -26.98 3.05
C PHE A 264 11.44 -26.66 4.55
N GLU A 265 12.40 -26.04 5.22
CA GLU A 265 12.28 -25.71 6.65
C GLU A 265 11.19 -24.66 6.90
N LEU A 266 11.09 -23.62 6.04
CA LEU A 266 10.17 -22.51 6.24
C LEU A 266 8.72 -22.84 5.92
N ASP A 267 8.44 -23.81 5.03
CA ASP A 267 7.08 -24.15 4.60
C ASP A 267 6.23 -22.90 4.31
N LEU A 268 6.67 -22.09 3.34
CA LEU A 268 6.04 -20.80 3.04
C LEU A 268 4.56 -20.93 2.67
N SER A 269 4.21 -22.00 1.94
CA SER A 269 2.83 -22.26 1.52
C SER A 269 1.92 -22.59 2.70
N GLY A 270 2.38 -23.47 3.60
CA GLY A 270 1.64 -23.81 4.82
C GLY A 270 1.48 -22.62 5.74
N TYR A 271 2.52 -21.81 5.91
CA TYR A 271 2.45 -20.60 6.71
C TYR A 271 1.45 -19.58 6.17
N GLN A 272 1.49 -19.31 4.85
CA GLN A 272 0.54 -18.39 4.22
C GLN A 272 -0.91 -18.89 4.34
N ALA A 273 -1.15 -20.19 4.14
CA ALA A 273 -2.47 -20.79 4.28
C ALA A 273 -2.97 -20.69 5.74
N PHE A 274 -2.10 -20.93 6.71
CA PHE A 274 -2.44 -20.79 8.14
C PHE A 274 -2.85 -19.35 8.48
N ARG A 275 -2.10 -18.33 8.02
CA ARG A 275 -2.43 -16.93 8.27
C ARG A 275 -3.73 -16.51 7.57
N TYR A 276 -3.96 -17.05 6.37
CA TYR A 276 -5.20 -16.82 5.65
C TYR A 276 -6.41 -17.36 6.42
N GLU A 277 -6.37 -18.63 6.84
CA GLU A 277 -7.50 -19.25 7.56
C GLU A 277 -7.73 -18.61 8.94
N GLU A 278 -6.66 -18.30 9.67
CA GLU A 278 -6.76 -17.57 10.94
C GLU A 278 -7.49 -16.23 10.74
N SER A 279 -7.15 -15.50 9.68
CA SER A 279 -7.77 -14.19 9.42
C SER A 279 -9.19 -14.32 8.87
N ARG A 280 -9.42 -15.29 7.97
CA ARG A 280 -10.73 -15.59 7.41
C ARG A 280 -11.74 -15.96 8.49
N SER A 281 -11.34 -16.78 9.45
CA SER A 281 -12.21 -17.22 10.56
C SER A 281 -12.65 -16.08 11.49
N LYS A 282 -11.95 -14.94 11.47
CA LYS A 282 -12.26 -13.73 12.25
C LYS A 282 -13.09 -12.72 11.47
N ALA A 283 -13.42 -12.98 10.21
CA ALA A 283 -14.24 -12.06 9.42
C ALA A 283 -15.64 -11.93 10.03
N PRO A 284 -16.10 -10.70 10.28
CA PRO A 284 -17.44 -10.49 10.83
C PRO A 284 -18.47 -10.76 9.72
N LEU A 285 -19.12 -11.92 9.76
CA LEU A 285 -20.16 -12.32 8.80
C LEU A 285 -21.51 -11.74 9.20
N LEU A 286 -22.37 -11.55 8.22
CA LEU A 286 -23.77 -11.17 8.42
C LEU A 286 -24.64 -12.43 8.40
N TYR A 287 -25.56 -12.54 9.34
CA TYR A 287 -26.45 -13.69 9.42
C TYR A 287 -27.30 -13.86 8.15
N GLY A 288 -27.28 -15.05 7.56
CA GLY A 288 -28.01 -15.37 6.34
C GLY A 288 -27.37 -14.92 5.04
N GLU A 289 -26.16 -14.33 5.10
CA GLU A 289 -25.37 -14.05 3.91
C GLU A 289 -24.67 -15.33 3.44
N ASP A 290 -24.69 -15.58 2.14
CA ASP A 290 -24.10 -16.76 1.53
C ASP A 290 -23.46 -16.47 0.16
N GLY A 291 -22.79 -17.47 -0.40
CA GLY A 291 -22.25 -17.46 -1.74
C GLY A 291 -21.25 -16.32 -2.00
N GLU A 292 -21.49 -15.56 -3.08
CA GLU A 292 -20.58 -14.50 -3.50
C GLU A 292 -20.56 -13.31 -2.53
N ASP A 293 -21.66 -13.02 -1.85
CA ASP A 293 -21.73 -11.88 -0.93
C ASP A 293 -20.96 -12.16 0.35
N GLU A 294 -21.03 -13.39 0.89
CA GLU A 294 -20.15 -13.84 1.99
C GLU A 294 -18.67 -13.77 1.57
N SER A 295 -18.34 -14.26 0.38
CA SER A 295 -16.97 -14.21 -0.14
C SER A 295 -16.44 -12.77 -0.26
N ARG A 296 -17.27 -11.83 -0.76
CA ARG A 296 -16.90 -10.41 -0.85
C ARG A 296 -16.72 -9.76 0.52
N ARG A 297 -17.53 -10.15 1.49
CA ARG A 297 -17.39 -9.66 2.87
C ARG A 297 -16.09 -10.15 3.49
N ILE A 298 -15.75 -11.42 3.34
CA ILE A 298 -14.48 -12.00 3.78
C ILE A 298 -13.31 -11.27 3.10
N ILE A 299 -13.34 -11.13 1.76
CA ILE A 299 -12.30 -10.42 1.01
C ILE A 299 -12.21 -8.95 1.46
N GLY A 300 -13.32 -8.28 1.68
CA GLY A 300 -13.36 -6.91 2.20
C GLY A 300 -12.69 -6.79 3.56
N TYR A 301 -12.98 -7.69 4.48
CA TYR A 301 -12.34 -7.75 5.79
C TYR A 301 -10.84 -8.01 5.68
N LEU A 302 -10.43 -9.02 4.90
CA LEU A 302 -9.02 -9.33 4.68
C LEU A 302 -8.28 -8.18 4.00
N ASN A 303 -8.95 -7.51 3.05
CA ASN A 303 -8.39 -6.37 2.34
C ASN A 303 -8.11 -5.19 3.30
N ILE A 304 -9.03 -4.88 4.20
CA ILE A 304 -8.86 -3.86 5.24
C ILE A 304 -7.73 -4.26 6.20
N LYS A 305 -7.76 -5.49 6.69
CA LYS A 305 -6.85 -5.98 7.72
C LYS A 305 -5.40 -6.14 7.25
N TRP A 306 -5.18 -6.46 5.96
CA TRP A 306 -3.88 -6.79 5.42
C TRP A 306 -3.39 -5.79 4.35
N PHE A 307 -4.09 -5.74 3.23
CA PHE A 307 -3.61 -4.96 2.08
C PHE A 307 -3.68 -3.45 2.34
N MET A 308 -4.80 -2.96 2.85
CA MET A 308 -4.96 -1.56 3.24
C MET A 308 -3.97 -1.17 4.34
N GLN A 309 -3.76 -2.03 5.35
CA GLN A 309 -2.78 -1.79 6.40
C GLN A 309 -1.37 -1.67 5.81
N THR A 310 -0.99 -2.54 4.84
CA THR A 310 0.30 -2.45 4.15
C THR A 310 0.47 -1.11 3.43
N LEU A 311 -0.58 -0.63 2.76
CA LEU A 311 -0.56 0.66 2.05
C LEU A 311 -0.52 1.85 3.02
N LEU A 312 -1.25 1.79 4.12
CA LEU A 312 -1.20 2.81 5.18
C LEU A 312 0.18 2.88 5.83
N ASP A 313 0.78 1.73 6.16
CA ASP A 313 2.14 1.68 6.70
C ASP A 313 3.16 2.23 5.70
N ARG A 314 3.05 1.85 4.42
CA ARG A 314 3.85 2.43 3.35
C ARG A 314 3.75 3.95 3.32
N MET A 315 2.53 4.50 3.24
CA MET A 315 2.29 5.93 3.17
C MET A 315 2.84 6.65 4.40
N ASP A 316 2.52 6.17 5.58
CA ASP A 316 2.94 6.77 6.84
C ASP A 316 4.47 6.76 7.02
N ARG A 317 5.11 5.59 6.84
CA ARG A 317 6.54 5.44 7.07
C ARG A 317 7.38 6.24 6.07
N THR A 318 7.05 6.16 4.77
CA THR A 318 7.81 6.87 3.74
C THR A 318 7.63 8.38 3.82
N SER A 319 6.43 8.86 4.08
CA SER A 319 6.15 10.30 4.22
C SER A 319 6.78 10.88 5.47
N MET A 320 6.63 10.21 6.62
CA MET A 320 7.22 10.68 7.88
C MET A 320 8.75 10.62 7.88
N TYR A 321 9.34 9.64 7.22
CA TYR A 321 10.79 9.60 7.00
C TYR A 321 11.27 10.82 6.19
N SER A 322 10.43 11.28 5.27
CA SER A 322 10.67 12.45 4.42
C SER A 322 10.23 13.78 5.07
N GLU A 323 9.89 13.81 6.36
CA GLU A 323 9.40 14.99 7.08
C GLU A 323 8.10 15.59 6.50
N LEU A 324 7.23 14.74 5.99
CA LEU A 324 5.90 15.05 5.48
C LEU A 324 4.86 14.23 6.24
N GLU A 325 3.82 14.87 6.75
CA GLU A 325 2.66 14.18 7.33
C GLU A 325 1.64 13.88 6.23
N ALA A 326 1.54 12.63 5.80
CA ALA A 326 0.48 12.21 4.90
C ALA A 326 -0.79 11.85 5.69
N ARG A 327 -1.92 12.39 5.24
CA ARG A 327 -3.26 12.13 5.78
C ARG A 327 -4.08 11.39 4.75
N VAL A 328 -4.85 10.40 5.22
CA VAL A 328 -5.62 9.49 4.36
C VAL A 328 -7.11 9.58 4.73
N PRO A 329 -7.88 10.52 4.16
CA PRO A 329 -9.29 10.73 4.52
C PRO A 329 -10.17 9.49 4.36
N PHE A 330 -9.93 8.67 3.35
CA PHE A 330 -10.70 7.44 3.12
C PHE A 330 -10.45 6.36 4.19
N ALA A 331 -9.36 6.45 4.98
CA ALA A 331 -9.12 5.58 6.11
C ALA A 331 -9.84 6.02 7.40
N ASP A 332 -10.74 7.00 7.34
CA ASP A 332 -11.60 7.34 8.47
C ASP A 332 -12.48 6.14 8.85
N HIS A 333 -12.40 5.72 10.11
CA HIS A 333 -13.11 4.54 10.60
C HIS A 333 -14.62 4.58 10.36
N ARG A 334 -15.23 5.78 10.34
CA ARG A 334 -16.66 5.96 10.07
C ARG A 334 -17.00 5.60 8.61
N ILE A 335 -16.11 5.96 7.67
CA ILE A 335 -16.27 5.57 6.26
C ILE A 335 -16.08 4.06 6.13
N ILE A 336 -15.06 3.50 6.76
CA ILE A 336 -14.78 2.06 6.72
C ILE A 336 -15.97 1.25 7.26
N GLU A 337 -16.45 1.58 8.47
CA GLU A 337 -17.60 0.91 9.08
C GLU A 337 -18.86 1.00 8.22
N TYR A 338 -19.13 2.18 7.66
CA TYR A 338 -20.30 2.40 6.84
C TYR A 338 -20.23 1.63 5.53
N VAL A 339 -19.16 1.83 4.74
CA VAL A 339 -19.01 1.24 3.39
C VAL A 339 -18.82 -0.28 3.44
N PHE A 340 -18.19 -0.82 4.51
CA PHE A 340 -18.09 -2.27 4.71
C PHE A 340 -19.47 -2.93 4.74
N ASN A 341 -20.47 -2.26 5.32
CA ASN A 341 -21.82 -2.76 5.45
C ASN A 341 -22.75 -2.44 4.26
N VAL A 342 -22.31 -1.61 3.31
CA VAL A 342 -23.09 -1.34 2.09
C VAL A 342 -23.08 -2.58 1.18
N PRO A 343 -24.24 -3.06 0.70
CA PRO A 343 -24.34 -4.22 -0.20
C PRO A 343 -23.54 -4.02 -1.49
N TRP A 344 -23.00 -5.12 -2.03
CA TRP A 344 -22.13 -5.06 -3.21
C TRP A 344 -22.81 -4.44 -4.43
N HIS A 345 -24.09 -4.75 -4.68
CA HIS A 345 -24.84 -4.19 -5.82
C HIS A 345 -24.98 -2.66 -5.80
N MET A 346 -24.73 -2.01 -4.66
CA MET A 346 -24.66 -0.55 -4.55
C MET A 346 -23.26 -0.01 -4.83
N LYS A 347 -22.23 -0.81 -4.67
CA LYS A 347 -20.82 -0.42 -4.91
C LYS A 347 -20.33 -0.69 -6.32
N TYR A 348 -20.95 -1.66 -7.00
CA TYR A 348 -20.58 -2.10 -8.34
C TYR A 348 -21.84 -2.28 -9.20
N GLN A 349 -21.98 -1.47 -10.22
CA GLN A 349 -23.14 -1.50 -11.12
C GLN A 349 -22.70 -1.43 -12.58
N ASN A 350 -23.37 -2.17 -13.45
CA ASN A 350 -23.16 -2.15 -14.90
C ASN A 350 -21.69 -2.41 -15.33
N GLY A 351 -20.95 -3.21 -14.57
CA GLY A 351 -19.53 -3.48 -14.86
C GLY A 351 -18.57 -2.37 -14.44
N VAL A 352 -19.04 -1.38 -13.66
CA VAL A 352 -18.23 -0.23 -13.21
C VAL A 352 -17.95 -0.35 -11.71
N GLU A 353 -16.68 -0.34 -11.36
CA GLU A 353 -16.21 -0.33 -9.97
C GLU A 353 -16.43 1.04 -9.29
N LYS A 354 -16.60 1.02 -7.99
CA LYS A 354 -16.80 2.21 -7.14
C LYS A 354 -17.99 3.10 -7.56
N THR A 355 -19.06 2.51 -8.09
CA THR A 355 -20.24 3.27 -8.59
C THR A 355 -20.80 4.17 -7.50
N LEU A 356 -20.92 3.67 -6.27
CA LEU A 356 -21.36 4.47 -5.13
C LEU A 356 -20.53 5.75 -4.92
N LEU A 357 -19.20 5.66 -5.01
CA LEU A 357 -18.31 6.80 -4.87
C LEU A 357 -18.42 7.75 -6.07
N ARG A 358 -18.54 7.21 -7.28
CA ARG A 358 -18.74 7.99 -8.51
C ARG A 358 -20.04 8.79 -8.46
N ASP A 359 -21.14 8.17 -8.06
CA ASP A 359 -22.44 8.82 -7.96
C ASP A 359 -22.46 9.87 -6.84
N ALA A 360 -21.79 9.62 -5.72
CA ALA A 360 -21.69 10.57 -4.62
C ALA A 360 -20.98 11.87 -4.99
N PHE A 361 -20.12 11.85 -6.03
CA PHE A 361 -19.34 13.01 -6.48
C PHE A 361 -19.52 13.33 -7.97
N SER A 362 -20.65 12.93 -8.55
CA SER A 362 -20.94 13.13 -9.98
C SER A 362 -21.08 14.60 -10.39
N ASP A 363 -21.43 15.47 -9.46
CA ASP A 363 -21.50 16.93 -9.66
C ASP A 363 -20.19 17.67 -9.30
N VAL A 364 -19.20 16.94 -8.78
CA VAL A 364 -17.92 17.51 -8.34
C VAL A 364 -16.81 17.25 -9.36
N LEU A 365 -16.81 16.07 -9.98
CA LEU A 365 -15.76 15.68 -10.91
C LEU A 365 -16.19 15.85 -12.38
N PRO A 366 -15.24 16.24 -13.27
CA PRO A 366 -15.49 16.19 -14.71
C PRO A 366 -15.91 14.81 -15.19
N PRO A 367 -16.80 14.70 -16.20
CA PRO A 367 -17.28 13.41 -16.71
C PRO A 367 -16.17 12.45 -17.13
N GLU A 368 -15.09 12.94 -17.69
CA GLU A 368 -13.93 12.14 -18.12
C GLU A 368 -13.27 11.42 -16.96
N LEU A 369 -13.19 12.05 -15.77
CA LEU A 369 -12.66 11.44 -14.56
C LEU A 369 -13.66 10.47 -13.93
N LEU A 370 -14.95 10.80 -13.96
CA LEU A 370 -16.00 9.92 -13.44
C LEU A 370 -16.07 8.59 -14.22
N HIS A 371 -15.70 8.57 -15.49
CA HIS A 371 -15.71 7.36 -16.32
C HIS A 371 -14.32 6.74 -16.52
N ARG A 372 -13.28 7.34 -15.92
CA ARG A 372 -11.94 6.79 -15.98
C ARG A 372 -11.88 5.41 -15.33
N LYS A 373 -11.28 4.44 -16.03
CA LYS A 373 -10.96 3.14 -15.46
C LYS A 373 -9.89 3.29 -14.39
N LYS A 374 -9.95 2.42 -13.37
CA LYS A 374 -8.91 2.38 -12.36
C LYS A 374 -7.54 2.19 -13.00
N SER A 375 -6.59 3.03 -12.59
CA SER A 375 -5.17 2.90 -12.91
C SER A 375 -4.41 2.61 -11.61
N PRO A 376 -3.43 1.69 -11.60
CA PRO A 376 -2.60 1.44 -10.44
C PRO A 376 -1.66 2.64 -10.18
N TYR A 377 -0.94 2.59 -9.05
CA TYR A 377 0.14 3.53 -8.77
C TYR A 377 1.16 3.54 -9.92
N PRO A 378 1.74 4.69 -10.30
CA PRO A 378 2.69 4.77 -11.40
C PRO A 378 3.90 3.83 -11.18
N LYS A 379 4.37 3.23 -12.26
CA LYS A 379 5.63 2.47 -12.26
C LYS A 379 6.54 2.94 -13.38
N THR A 380 7.84 2.72 -13.23
CA THR A 380 8.79 2.97 -14.31
C THR A 380 8.72 1.88 -15.38
N TYR A 381 8.77 2.30 -16.63
CA TYR A 381 8.93 1.43 -17.80
C TYR A 381 10.35 1.57 -18.41
N HIS A 382 11.21 2.35 -17.77
CA HIS A 382 12.56 2.61 -18.25
C HIS A 382 13.44 1.35 -18.08
N PRO A 383 14.04 0.78 -19.15
CA PRO A 383 14.84 -0.44 -19.07
C PRO A 383 16.11 -0.31 -18.23
N GLY A 384 16.58 0.93 -18.03
CA GLY A 384 17.74 1.23 -17.19
C GLY A 384 17.53 0.86 -15.73
N TYR A 385 16.28 0.90 -15.23
CA TYR A 385 15.99 0.50 -13.85
C TYR A 385 16.19 -1.00 -13.64
N GLU A 386 15.67 -1.83 -14.55
CA GLU A 386 15.88 -3.29 -14.50
C GLU A 386 17.38 -3.63 -14.59
N ALA A 387 18.11 -2.95 -15.47
CA ALA A 387 19.56 -3.14 -15.59
C ALA A 387 20.31 -2.79 -14.29
N LEU A 388 19.90 -1.75 -13.56
CA LEU A 388 20.46 -1.41 -12.25
C LEU A 388 20.16 -2.47 -11.19
N LEU A 389 18.95 -3.04 -11.20
CA LEU A 389 18.57 -4.12 -10.30
C LEU A 389 19.39 -5.40 -10.56
N ILE A 390 19.51 -5.80 -11.82
CA ILE A 390 20.33 -6.96 -12.22
C ILE A 390 21.75 -6.77 -11.76
N LYS A 391 22.37 -5.62 -12.09
CA LYS A 391 23.73 -5.30 -11.67
C LYS A 391 23.91 -5.34 -10.15
N GLY A 392 23.01 -4.71 -9.41
CA GLY A 392 23.07 -4.69 -7.94
C GLY A 392 22.93 -6.08 -7.32
N MET A 393 22.09 -6.96 -7.92
CA MET A 393 21.96 -8.33 -7.46
C MET A 393 23.18 -9.18 -7.81
N GLU A 394 23.77 -9.02 -8.99
CA GLU A 394 25.04 -9.69 -9.36
C GLU A 394 26.18 -9.33 -8.40
N GLU A 395 26.33 -8.04 -8.03
CA GLU A 395 27.32 -7.60 -7.04
C GLU A 395 27.10 -8.27 -5.67
N ILE A 396 25.85 -8.47 -5.25
CA ILE A 396 25.50 -9.22 -4.04
C ILE A 396 25.86 -10.70 -4.16
N LEU A 397 25.53 -11.33 -5.29
CA LEU A 397 25.84 -12.74 -5.54
C LEU A 397 27.36 -13.03 -5.63
N ASP A 398 28.15 -12.06 -6.09
CA ASP A 398 29.59 -12.16 -6.15
C ASP A 398 30.27 -11.94 -4.80
N SER A 399 29.58 -11.35 -3.83
CA SER A 399 30.07 -11.16 -2.46
C SER A 399 29.87 -12.42 -1.61
N PRO A 400 30.94 -13.16 -1.23
CA PRO A 400 30.80 -14.39 -0.44
C PRO A 400 30.13 -14.18 0.91
N ASN A 401 30.22 -12.97 1.47
CA ASN A 401 29.73 -12.62 2.80
C ASN A 401 28.36 -11.94 2.78
N ALA A 402 27.72 -11.80 1.62
CA ALA A 402 26.40 -11.20 1.53
C ALA A 402 25.37 -12.06 2.31
N PRO A 403 24.71 -11.51 3.34
CA PRO A 403 23.90 -12.31 4.27
C PRO A 403 22.69 -12.97 3.56
N VAL A 404 22.11 -12.36 2.54
CA VAL A 404 21.00 -12.95 1.81
C VAL A 404 21.34 -14.30 1.14
N ARG A 405 22.63 -14.59 0.90
CA ARG A 405 23.10 -15.89 0.38
C ARG A 405 22.89 -17.06 1.34
N THR A 406 22.61 -16.80 2.60
CA THR A 406 22.15 -17.84 3.53
C THR A 406 20.74 -18.33 3.20
N LEU A 407 19.95 -17.50 2.53
CA LEU A 407 18.56 -17.77 2.16
C LEU A 407 18.41 -18.24 0.72
N ILE A 408 19.11 -17.60 -0.23
CA ILE A 408 18.92 -17.81 -1.67
C ILE A 408 19.95 -18.77 -2.27
N ASP A 409 19.53 -19.45 -3.35
CA ASP A 409 20.40 -20.23 -4.21
C ASP A 409 21.01 -19.31 -5.28
N VAL A 410 22.34 -19.27 -5.31
CA VAL A 410 23.09 -18.38 -6.20
C VAL A 410 22.87 -18.71 -7.67
N ASP A 411 22.86 -20.01 -8.03
CA ASP A 411 22.75 -20.44 -9.43
C ASP A 411 21.33 -20.26 -9.96
N LYS A 412 20.32 -20.61 -9.17
CA LYS A 412 18.90 -20.34 -9.49
C LYS A 412 18.64 -18.84 -9.64
N THR A 413 19.23 -18.01 -8.75
CA THR A 413 19.07 -16.56 -8.84
C THR A 413 19.75 -16.01 -10.10
N ARG A 414 20.95 -16.42 -10.43
CA ARG A 414 21.61 -16.02 -11.68
C ARG A 414 20.84 -16.42 -12.93
N GLU A 415 20.21 -17.60 -12.93
CA GLU A 415 19.36 -18.00 -14.05
C GLU A 415 18.14 -17.06 -14.17
N PHE A 416 17.51 -16.75 -13.07
CA PHE A 416 16.38 -15.80 -13.03
C PHE A 416 16.76 -14.40 -13.54
N LEU A 417 17.98 -13.91 -13.24
CA LEU A 417 18.45 -12.59 -13.70
C LEU A 417 18.58 -12.48 -15.22
N LYS A 418 18.62 -13.59 -15.97
CA LYS A 418 18.71 -13.54 -17.44
C LYS A 418 17.44 -13.02 -18.11
N ALA A 419 16.26 -13.25 -17.51
CA ALA A 419 14.97 -12.86 -18.06
C ALA A 419 13.91 -12.57 -16.99
N PRO A 420 14.14 -11.60 -16.09
CA PRO A 420 13.21 -11.34 -14.97
C PRO A 420 11.83 -10.86 -15.45
N ALA A 421 11.75 -10.22 -16.62
CA ALA A 421 10.49 -9.78 -17.22
C ALA A 421 9.59 -10.94 -17.67
N GLU A 422 10.13 -12.13 -17.92
CA GLU A 422 9.37 -13.32 -18.30
C GLU A 422 8.63 -13.98 -17.13
N TYR A 423 8.83 -13.48 -15.93
CA TYR A 423 8.18 -13.95 -14.72
C TYR A 423 6.62 -13.91 -14.77
N GLY A 424 6.03 -13.04 -15.58
CA GLY A 424 4.61 -13.04 -15.96
C GLY A 424 3.69 -12.31 -14.99
N SER A 425 3.19 -12.97 -13.94
CA SER A 425 2.18 -12.42 -13.05
C SER A 425 2.80 -11.72 -11.82
N PRO A 426 2.19 -10.65 -11.29
CA PRO A 426 2.60 -10.08 -10.02
C PRO A 426 2.49 -11.10 -8.87
N TRP A 427 3.51 -11.16 -8.02
CA TRP A 427 3.54 -12.02 -6.84
C TRP A 427 2.97 -11.34 -5.58
N PHE A 428 2.85 -9.99 -5.63
CA PHE A 428 2.17 -9.21 -4.58
C PHE A 428 1.49 -7.97 -5.19
N GLY A 429 0.23 -7.74 -4.83
CA GLY A 429 -0.59 -6.65 -5.36
C GLY A 429 -0.75 -6.74 -6.87
N GLN A 430 -0.70 -5.59 -7.54
CA GLN A 430 -0.80 -5.46 -8.99
C GLN A 430 0.55 -5.11 -9.66
N LEU A 431 1.56 -4.74 -8.88
CA LEU A 431 2.78 -4.10 -9.37
C LEU A 431 4.05 -4.93 -9.17
N MET A 432 4.10 -5.80 -8.17
CA MET A 432 5.30 -6.56 -7.80
C MET A 432 5.47 -7.78 -8.70
N ALA A 433 6.25 -7.65 -9.77
CA ALA A 433 6.58 -8.72 -10.72
C ALA A 433 8.07 -9.12 -10.61
N GLY A 434 8.68 -9.68 -11.65
CA GLY A 434 10.05 -10.16 -11.61
C GLY A 434 11.12 -9.13 -11.22
N PRO A 435 11.17 -7.94 -11.83
CA PRO A 435 12.12 -6.91 -11.39
C PRO A 435 11.96 -6.52 -9.93
N GLN A 436 10.71 -6.45 -9.42
CA GLN A 436 10.44 -6.15 -8.02
C GLN A 436 10.83 -7.30 -7.08
N LEU A 437 10.87 -8.54 -7.57
CA LEU A 437 11.40 -9.66 -6.79
C LEU A 437 12.92 -9.52 -6.59
N ILE A 438 13.65 -9.11 -7.62
CA ILE A 438 15.09 -8.80 -7.51
C ILE A 438 15.30 -7.67 -6.48
N ALA A 439 14.55 -6.58 -6.63
CA ALA A 439 14.61 -5.44 -5.72
C ALA A 439 14.30 -5.84 -4.27
N TYR A 440 13.38 -6.79 -4.06
CA TYR A 440 13.04 -7.29 -2.73
C TYR A 440 14.19 -8.04 -2.08
N PHE A 441 14.90 -8.91 -2.81
CA PHE A 441 16.08 -9.59 -2.29
C PHE A 441 17.28 -8.64 -2.09
N ILE A 442 17.41 -7.59 -2.89
CA ILE A 442 18.38 -6.51 -2.64
C ILE A 442 18.05 -5.79 -1.32
N GLN A 443 16.77 -5.48 -1.07
CA GLN A 443 16.34 -4.88 0.18
C GLN A 443 16.57 -5.81 1.39
N ILE A 444 16.30 -7.11 1.24
CA ILE A 444 16.58 -8.12 2.28
C ILE A 444 18.08 -8.14 2.60
N ASN A 445 18.94 -8.16 1.59
CA ASN A 445 20.39 -8.15 1.82
C ASN A 445 20.83 -6.90 2.60
N TYR A 446 20.40 -5.72 2.13
CA TYR A 446 20.71 -4.46 2.79
C TYR A 446 20.21 -4.41 4.24
N TRP A 447 19.00 -4.89 4.47
CA TRP A 447 18.39 -4.95 5.79
C TRP A 447 19.15 -5.89 6.74
N MET A 448 19.51 -7.09 6.26
CA MET A 448 20.30 -8.05 7.04
C MET A 448 21.69 -7.50 7.37
N GLU A 449 22.38 -6.86 6.42
CA GLU A 449 23.68 -6.21 6.66
C GLU A 449 23.56 -5.10 7.71
N LYS A 450 22.56 -4.23 7.55
CA LYS A 450 22.37 -3.07 8.42
C LYS A 450 22.07 -3.43 9.87
N TYR A 451 21.27 -4.46 10.08
CA TYR A 451 20.90 -4.93 11.43
C TYR A 451 21.80 -6.08 11.92
N GLN A 452 22.81 -6.48 11.13
CA GLN A 452 23.70 -7.60 11.44
C GLN A 452 22.95 -8.89 11.73
N LEU A 453 21.91 -9.18 10.92
CA LEU A 453 21.05 -10.34 11.08
C LEU A 453 21.73 -11.59 10.50
N SER A 454 21.62 -12.70 11.22
CA SER A 454 21.89 -14.06 10.74
C SER A 454 20.55 -14.80 10.60
N ALA A 455 20.40 -15.52 9.49
CA ALA A 455 19.26 -16.41 9.26
C ALA A 455 19.64 -17.87 9.59
#